data_0cd0a6a8420c523d033ce699ac2c45d8
#
_entry.id   0cd0a6a8420c523d033ce699ac2c45d8
#
_cell.length_a   1.000
_cell.length_b   1.000
_cell.length_c   1.000
_cell.angle_alpha   90.00
_cell.angle_beta   90.00
_cell.angle_gamma   90.00
#
_symmetry.space_group_name_H-M   'P 1'
#
loop_
_entity.id
_entity.type
_entity.pdbx_description
1 polymer ?
#
loop_
_entity_poly.entity_id
_entity_poly.type
_entity_poly.pdbx_seq_one_letter_code
_entity_poly.pdbx_strand_id
1 'polypeptide(L)'
;MMDFSELVQKRQSDRKYERRPVDRDLVVRCLEAARLAPSACNSQPWKFVVVDDPDLVKQVGEAAASLGMNGFAREVPVIVAVVLEKMNLTARIGSVIKDKEYSLLDVGIAVEHFCLQAAELGLGTCIMGWFDEKKVKKFLGIGSKRVPLLVSLGYPAGETRRKARKALDEMSSWNKY
;
A
#
# COMPACT_ATOMS: atom_id res chain seq x y z
N MET A 1 -13.53 -0.89 20.98
CA MET A 1 -13.28 -0.63 19.53
C MET A 1 -12.46 0.64 19.48
N MET A 2 -11.35 0.65 18.72
CA MET A 2 -10.49 1.83 18.56
C MET A 2 -11.28 2.89 17.78
N ASP A 3 -11.23 4.16 18.20
CA ASP A 3 -11.84 5.22 17.40
C ASP A 3 -10.97 5.56 16.18
N PHE A 4 -11.53 6.30 15.23
CA PHE A 4 -10.83 6.62 13.98
C PHE A 4 -9.57 7.46 14.22
N SER A 5 -9.59 8.40 15.17
CA SER A 5 -8.44 9.24 15.49
C SER A 5 -7.29 8.42 16.08
N GLU A 6 -7.61 7.48 16.98
CA GLU A 6 -6.65 6.53 17.54
C GLU A 6 -6.05 5.63 16.44
N LEU A 7 -6.90 5.13 15.52
CA LEU A 7 -6.46 4.29 14.40
C LEU A 7 -5.49 5.02 13.47
N VAL A 8 -5.82 6.26 13.08
CA VAL A 8 -4.94 7.09 12.26
C VAL A 8 -3.62 7.39 12.97
N GLN A 9 -3.64 7.57 14.30
CA GLN A 9 -2.42 7.75 15.08
C GLN A 9 -1.60 6.47 15.18
N LYS A 10 -2.23 5.31 15.33
CA LYS A 10 -1.57 4.00 15.44
C LYS A 10 -0.90 3.59 14.12
N ARG A 11 -1.59 3.74 12.97
CA ARG A 11 -1.04 3.36 11.67
C ARG A 11 0.27 4.10 11.40
N GLN A 12 1.33 3.36 11.16
CA GLN A 12 2.65 3.90 10.82
C GLN A 12 3.32 3.05 9.73
N SER A 13 4.44 3.50 9.20
CA SER A 13 5.30 2.70 8.31
C SER A 13 6.20 1.80 9.14
N ASP A 14 5.78 0.57 9.37
CA ASP A 14 6.55 -0.42 10.11
C ASP A 14 7.67 -1.02 9.26
N ARG A 15 8.86 -1.15 9.83
CA ARG A 15 10.06 -1.65 9.17
C ARG A 15 10.78 -2.73 9.97
N LYS A 16 10.10 -3.29 10.98
CA LYS A 16 10.52 -4.47 11.74
C LYS A 16 9.30 -5.34 11.96
N TYR A 17 9.43 -6.62 11.71
CA TYR A 17 8.33 -7.56 11.78
C TYR A 17 8.74 -8.80 12.58
N GLU A 18 7.77 -9.42 13.24
CA GLU A 18 7.92 -10.73 13.85
C GLU A 18 8.06 -11.81 12.76
N ARG A 19 8.84 -12.83 13.05
CA ARG A 19 9.02 -14.00 12.16
C ARG A 19 7.87 -15.01 12.36
N ARG A 20 6.66 -14.58 12.14
CA ARG A 20 5.49 -15.45 12.14
C ARG A 20 4.60 -15.19 10.92
N PRO A 21 3.93 -16.22 10.40
CA PRO A 21 3.02 -16.04 9.28
C PRO A 21 1.85 -15.13 9.66
N VAL A 22 1.29 -14.44 8.68
CA VAL A 22 0.03 -13.70 8.81
C VAL A 22 -1.10 -14.62 8.36
N ASP A 23 -2.15 -14.70 9.17
CA ASP A 23 -3.35 -15.44 8.82
C ASP A 23 -3.98 -14.84 7.55
N ARG A 24 -4.31 -15.69 6.58
CA ARG A 24 -4.92 -15.27 5.31
C ARG A 24 -6.25 -14.55 5.51
N ASP A 25 -7.04 -14.90 6.52
CA ASP A 25 -8.30 -14.22 6.82
C ASP A 25 -8.08 -12.75 7.19
N LEU A 26 -6.97 -12.43 7.89
CA LEU A 26 -6.60 -11.05 8.20
C LEU A 26 -6.21 -10.29 6.93
N VAL A 27 -5.50 -10.93 6.01
CA VAL A 27 -5.16 -10.35 4.71
C VAL A 27 -6.42 -10.07 3.90
N VAL A 28 -7.36 -11.02 3.86
CA VAL A 28 -8.65 -10.86 3.18
C VAL A 28 -9.43 -9.67 3.75
N ARG A 29 -9.48 -9.48 5.06
CA ARG A 29 -10.11 -8.31 5.69
C ARG A 29 -9.47 -7.00 5.23
N CYS A 30 -8.14 -6.94 5.12
CA CYS A 30 -7.45 -5.76 4.58
C CYS A 30 -7.80 -5.51 3.11
N LEU A 31 -7.90 -6.57 2.29
CA LEU A 31 -8.31 -6.47 0.90
C LEU A 31 -9.76 -6.01 0.74
N GLU A 32 -10.67 -6.47 1.61
CA GLU A 32 -12.07 -6.01 1.64
C GLU A 32 -12.18 -4.51 1.96
N ALA A 33 -11.39 -4.01 2.91
CA ALA A 33 -11.33 -2.57 3.18
C ALA A 33 -10.84 -1.78 1.95
N ALA A 34 -9.79 -2.26 1.28
CA ALA A 34 -9.28 -1.65 0.06
C ALA A 34 -10.31 -1.69 -1.09
N ARG A 35 -11.09 -2.80 -1.21
CA ARG A 35 -12.15 -2.95 -2.21
C ARG A 35 -13.26 -1.91 -2.06
N LEU A 36 -13.52 -1.46 -0.85
CA LEU A 36 -14.54 -0.45 -0.54
C LEU A 36 -14.08 0.99 -0.77
N ALA A 37 -12.83 1.20 -1.16
CA ALA A 37 -12.30 2.53 -1.45
C ALA A 37 -13.04 3.18 -2.63
N PRO A 38 -13.30 4.49 -2.59
CA PRO A 38 -13.85 5.21 -3.72
C PRO A 38 -12.82 5.34 -4.86
N SER A 39 -13.32 5.49 -6.08
CA SER A 39 -12.49 5.73 -7.27
C SER A 39 -13.21 6.60 -8.30
N ALA A 40 -12.46 7.28 -9.15
CA ALA A 40 -13.00 8.12 -10.21
C ALA A 40 -13.92 7.29 -11.12
N CYS A 41 -15.18 7.72 -11.25
CA CYS A 41 -16.24 7.02 -12.00
C CYS A 41 -16.39 5.54 -11.61
N ASN A 42 -16.12 5.21 -10.35
CA ASN A 42 -16.12 3.82 -9.83
C ASN A 42 -15.24 2.87 -10.67
N SER A 43 -14.12 3.37 -11.15
CA SER A 43 -13.24 2.67 -12.11
C SER A 43 -12.43 1.54 -11.48
N GLN A 44 -12.12 1.62 -10.18
CA GLN A 44 -11.39 0.63 -9.39
C GLN A 44 -10.11 0.13 -10.11
N PRO A 45 -9.18 1.04 -10.47
CA PRO A 45 -8.06 0.76 -11.36
C PRO A 45 -6.90 0.05 -10.64
N TRP A 46 -7.19 -0.92 -9.79
CA TRP A 46 -6.21 -1.63 -8.99
C TRP A 46 -6.45 -3.14 -8.95
N LYS A 47 -5.35 -3.87 -8.81
CA LYS A 47 -5.35 -5.27 -8.43
C LYS A 47 -4.26 -5.50 -7.38
N PHE A 48 -4.62 -6.10 -6.27
CA PHE A 48 -3.67 -6.49 -5.23
C PHE A 48 -3.20 -7.92 -5.48
N VAL A 49 -1.89 -8.11 -5.60
CA VAL A 49 -1.26 -9.43 -5.71
C VAL A 49 -0.56 -9.71 -4.39
N VAL A 50 -1.15 -10.59 -3.61
CA VAL A 50 -0.61 -11.01 -2.31
C VAL A 50 0.48 -12.06 -2.53
N VAL A 51 1.62 -11.87 -1.90
CA VAL A 51 2.76 -12.77 -1.92
C VAL A 51 2.99 -13.24 -0.49
N ASP A 52 2.64 -14.50 -0.20
CA ASP A 52 2.77 -15.15 1.11
C ASP A 52 3.57 -16.48 1.02
N ASP A 53 3.97 -16.90 -0.19
CA ASP A 53 4.91 -17.98 -0.39
C ASP A 53 6.32 -17.53 0.02
N PRO A 54 7.01 -18.25 0.93
CA PRO A 54 8.28 -17.79 1.50
C PRO A 54 9.39 -17.54 0.47
N ASP A 55 9.49 -18.38 -0.57
CA ASP A 55 10.51 -18.24 -1.59
C ASP A 55 10.22 -17.03 -2.49
N LEU A 56 8.97 -16.84 -2.83
CA LEU A 56 8.53 -15.70 -3.64
C LEU A 56 8.62 -14.38 -2.85
N VAL A 57 8.26 -14.38 -1.56
CA VAL A 57 8.44 -13.24 -0.65
C VAL A 57 9.90 -12.83 -0.61
N LYS A 58 10.82 -13.81 -0.49
CA LYS A 58 12.27 -13.54 -0.51
C LYS A 58 12.73 -12.89 -1.82
N GLN A 59 12.28 -13.40 -2.97
CA GLN A 59 12.63 -12.85 -4.28
C GLN A 59 12.10 -11.41 -4.45
N VAL A 60 10.83 -11.18 -4.10
CA VAL A 60 10.20 -9.85 -4.17
C VAL A 60 10.82 -8.91 -3.14
N GLY A 61 11.14 -9.39 -1.94
CA GLY A 61 11.83 -8.63 -0.90
C GLY A 61 13.22 -8.16 -1.32
N GLU A 62 14.00 -9.01 -2.00
CA GLU A 62 15.28 -8.61 -2.59
C GLU A 62 15.10 -7.54 -3.68
N ALA A 63 14.08 -7.65 -4.50
CA ALA A 63 13.77 -6.62 -5.51
C ALA A 63 13.32 -5.30 -4.86
N ALA A 64 12.61 -5.37 -3.72
CA ALA A 64 12.21 -4.20 -2.93
C ALA A 64 13.39 -3.55 -2.22
N ALA A 65 14.37 -4.32 -1.78
CA ALA A 65 15.58 -3.85 -1.09
C ALA A 65 16.67 -3.31 -2.05
N SER A 66 16.34 -3.07 -3.30
CA SER A 66 17.28 -2.60 -4.31
C SER A 66 17.85 -1.21 -3.99
N LEU A 67 19.08 -0.95 -4.43
CA LEU A 67 19.77 0.33 -4.29
C LEU A 67 19.89 0.83 -2.82
N GLY A 68 20.00 -0.09 -1.85
CA GLY A 68 20.18 0.24 -0.44
C GLY A 68 18.92 0.72 0.28
N MET A 69 17.77 0.79 -0.40
CA MET A 69 16.48 1.15 0.19
C MET A 69 15.70 -0.10 0.64
N ASN A 70 14.78 0.08 1.57
CA ASN A 70 13.83 -0.96 2.01
C ASN A 70 14.46 -2.29 2.43
N GLY A 71 15.67 -2.29 3.01
CA GLY A 71 16.38 -3.50 3.43
C GLY A 71 15.54 -4.44 4.30
N PHE A 72 14.60 -3.90 5.07
CA PHE A 72 13.67 -4.65 5.92
C PHE A 72 12.69 -5.55 5.11
N ALA A 73 12.49 -5.28 3.82
CA ALA A 73 11.58 -6.06 2.98
C ALA A 73 12.03 -7.52 2.77
N ARG A 74 13.28 -7.84 3.09
CA ARG A 74 13.80 -9.22 3.08
C ARG A 74 13.27 -10.10 4.20
N GLU A 75 12.74 -9.49 5.26
CA GLU A 75 12.34 -10.18 6.49
C GLU A 75 10.85 -10.07 6.78
N VAL A 76 10.08 -9.58 5.83
CA VAL A 76 8.62 -9.46 6.01
C VAL A 76 7.92 -10.78 5.69
N PRO A 77 6.86 -11.14 6.40
CA PRO A 77 6.12 -12.38 6.11
C PRO A 77 5.23 -12.29 4.86
N VAL A 78 4.76 -11.09 4.51
CA VAL A 78 3.88 -10.88 3.36
C VAL A 78 4.25 -9.59 2.64
N ILE A 79 4.28 -9.64 1.31
CA ILE A 79 4.37 -8.44 0.44
C ILE A 79 3.14 -8.42 -0.47
N VAL A 80 2.51 -7.26 -0.59
CA VAL A 80 1.39 -7.05 -1.49
C VAL A 80 1.84 -6.11 -2.61
N ALA A 81 1.84 -6.58 -3.85
CA ALA A 81 2.08 -5.75 -5.01
C ALA A 81 0.77 -5.13 -5.51
N VAL A 82 0.75 -3.81 -5.62
CA VAL A 82 -0.41 -3.07 -6.13
C VAL A 82 -0.21 -2.85 -7.61
N VAL A 83 -1.00 -3.50 -8.43
CA VAL A 83 -0.91 -3.45 -9.89
C VAL A 83 -1.92 -2.45 -10.43
N LEU A 84 -1.47 -1.58 -11.31
CA LEU A 84 -2.34 -0.62 -11.97
C LEU A 84 -3.12 -1.29 -13.09
N GLU A 85 -4.45 -1.28 -12.97
CA GLU A 85 -5.38 -1.79 -13.97
C GLU A 85 -5.90 -0.66 -14.87
N LYS A 86 -6.52 -1.05 -15.97
CA LYS A 86 -7.13 -0.08 -16.89
C LYS A 86 -8.34 0.58 -16.24
N MET A 87 -8.39 1.90 -16.31
CA MET A 87 -9.59 2.66 -15.97
C MET A 87 -10.73 2.37 -16.96
N ASN A 88 -11.97 2.54 -16.53
CA ASN A 88 -13.10 2.58 -17.45
C ASN A 88 -12.99 3.77 -18.42
N LEU A 89 -13.76 3.75 -19.50
CA LEU A 89 -13.66 4.74 -20.59
C LEU A 89 -13.91 6.17 -20.08
N THR A 90 -14.90 6.37 -19.24
CA THR A 90 -15.28 7.68 -18.70
C THR A 90 -14.16 8.29 -17.84
N ALA A 91 -13.60 7.51 -16.91
CA ALA A 91 -12.50 7.97 -16.08
C ALA A 91 -11.23 8.26 -16.90
N ARG A 92 -10.96 7.46 -17.94
CA ARG A 92 -9.82 7.66 -18.84
C ARG A 92 -9.95 8.93 -19.65
N ILE A 93 -11.12 9.22 -20.23
CA ILE A 93 -11.37 10.46 -20.96
C ILE A 93 -11.22 11.65 -20.02
N GLY A 94 -11.82 11.61 -18.84
CA GLY A 94 -11.70 12.65 -17.83
C GLY A 94 -10.26 12.90 -17.38
N SER A 95 -9.45 11.86 -17.24
CA SER A 95 -8.02 11.93 -16.91
C SER A 95 -7.25 12.73 -17.95
N VAL A 96 -7.46 12.44 -19.25
CA VAL A 96 -6.79 13.15 -20.35
C VAL A 96 -7.25 14.61 -20.44
N ILE A 97 -8.57 14.88 -20.40
CA ILE A 97 -9.12 16.24 -20.53
C ILE A 97 -8.66 17.14 -19.38
N LYS A 98 -8.57 16.61 -18.18
CA LYS A 98 -8.23 17.37 -16.96
C LYS A 98 -6.76 17.29 -16.57
N ASP A 99 -5.94 16.59 -17.33
CA ASP A 99 -4.51 16.35 -17.03
C ASP A 99 -4.31 15.84 -15.59
N LYS A 100 -5.01 14.78 -15.23
CA LYS A 100 -4.97 14.18 -13.88
C LYS A 100 -4.78 12.68 -13.91
N GLU A 101 -3.82 12.19 -13.15
CA GLU A 101 -3.57 10.76 -12.99
C GLU A 101 -4.53 10.11 -11.96
N TYR A 102 -5.84 10.13 -12.25
CA TYR A 102 -6.87 9.59 -11.34
C TYR A 102 -6.56 8.19 -10.85
N SER A 103 -6.01 7.32 -11.70
CA SER A 103 -5.67 5.95 -11.32
C SER A 103 -4.64 5.86 -10.20
N LEU A 104 -3.67 6.76 -10.14
CA LEU A 104 -2.70 6.80 -9.04
C LEU A 104 -3.31 7.38 -7.76
N LEU A 105 -4.18 8.39 -7.88
CA LEU A 105 -4.94 8.91 -6.75
C LEU A 105 -5.83 7.84 -6.13
N ASP A 106 -6.60 7.13 -6.97
CA ASP A 106 -7.49 6.05 -6.57
C ASP A 106 -6.72 4.89 -5.87
N VAL A 107 -5.57 4.51 -6.44
CA VAL A 107 -4.68 3.50 -5.82
C VAL A 107 -4.21 3.95 -4.45
N GLY A 108 -3.83 5.23 -4.28
CA GLY A 108 -3.41 5.77 -2.98
C GLY A 108 -4.50 5.66 -1.92
N ILE A 109 -5.76 5.94 -2.29
CA ILE A 109 -6.92 5.82 -1.40
C ILE A 109 -7.13 4.34 -1.00
N ALA A 110 -7.14 3.43 -1.97
CA ALA A 110 -7.33 2.00 -1.70
C ALA A 110 -6.22 1.40 -0.83
N VAL A 111 -4.97 1.81 -1.05
CA VAL A 111 -3.83 1.39 -0.24
C VAL A 111 -3.92 1.91 1.20
N GLU A 112 -4.38 3.15 1.42
CA GLU A 112 -4.55 3.64 2.79
C GLU A 112 -5.69 2.92 3.52
N HIS A 113 -6.81 2.58 2.86
CA HIS A 113 -7.86 1.72 3.43
C HIS A 113 -7.28 0.36 3.87
N PHE A 114 -6.45 -0.26 3.03
CA PHE A 114 -5.73 -1.49 3.38
C PHE A 114 -4.87 -1.31 4.63
N CYS A 115 -4.07 -0.24 4.68
CA CYS A 115 -3.15 0.03 5.79
C CYS A 115 -3.88 0.35 7.09
N LEU A 116 -4.99 1.06 7.05
CA LEU A 116 -5.81 1.36 8.22
C LEU A 116 -6.45 0.08 8.77
N GLN A 117 -7.01 -0.77 7.90
CA GLN A 117 -7.56 -2.05 8.33
C GLN A 117 -6.49 -2.97 8.93
N ALA A 118 -5.30 -3.00 8.35
CA ALA A 118 -4.18 -3.75 8.92
C ALA A 118 -3.83 -3.25 10.33
N ALA A 119 -3.76 -1.93 10.53
CA ALA A 119 -3.48 -1.33 11.83
C ALA A 119 -4.58 -1.62 12.87
N GLU A 120 -5.85 -1.63 12.46
CA GLU A 120 -6.98 -2.02 13.30
C GLU A 120 -6.84 -3.47 13.79
N LEU A 121 -6.40 -4.36 12.89
CA LEU A 121 -6.15 -5.78 13.17
C LEU A 121 -4.85 -6.06 13.94
N GLY A 122 -4.10 -5.03 14.32
CA GLY A 122 -2.82 -5.18 15.01
C GLY A 122 -1.65 -5.56 14.09
N LEU A 123 -1.84 -5.46 12.77
CA LEU A 123 -0.79 -5.66 11.78
C LEU A 123 -0.09 -4.34 11.45
N GLY A 124 1.18 -4.43 11.11
CA GLY A 124 2.01 -3.33 10.63
C GLY A 124 2.14 -3.36 9.11
N THR A 125 2.27 -2.20 8.50
CA THR A 125 2.47 -2.03 7.07
C THR A 125 3.54 -0.99 6.76
N CYS A 126 4.18 -1.10 5.60
CA CYS A 126 4.97 -0.02 5.02
C CYS A 126 4.73 0.05 3.50
N ILE A 127 4.32 1.21 3.03
CA ILE A 127 4.17 1.49 1.59
C ILE A 127 5.55 1.79 1.01
N MET A 128 5.93 1.09 -0.06
CA MET A 128 7.21 1.21 -0.73
C MET A 128 7.00 1.59 -2.20
N GLY A 129 7.52 2.76 -2.61
CA GLY A 129 7.52 3.22 -4.00
C GLY A 129 8.87 3.05 -4.70
N TRP A 130 9.94 2.77 -3.94
CA TRP A 130 11.29 2.59 -4.47
C TRP A 130 11.67 1.11 -4.45
N PHE A 131 11.71 0.47 -5.62
CA PHE A 131 12.04 -0.94 -5.80
C PHE A 131 12.35 -1.24 -7.27
N ASP A 132 12.93 -2.40 -7.56
CA ASP A 132 13.14 -2.87 -8.93
C ASP A 132 11.82 -3.43 -9.52
N GLU A 133 11.01 -2.53 -10.11
CA GLU A 133 9.72 -2.88 -10.69
C GLU A 133 9.84 -3.98 -11.76
N LYS A 134 10.93 -3.98 -12.56
CA LYS A 134 11.11 -4.98 -13.61
C LYS A 134 11.25 -6.39 -13.04
N LYS A 135 12.04 -6.55 -11.95
CA LYS A 135 12.18 -7.82 -11.26
C LYS A 135 10.88 -8.27 -10.61
N VAL A 136 10.19 -7.37 -9.89
CA VAL A 136 8.89 -7.68 -9.28
C VAL A 136 7.90 -8.17 -10.33
N LYS A 137 7.76 -7.48 -11.45
CA LYS A 137 6.88 -7.87 -12.56
C LYS A 137 7.24 -9.25 -13.13
N LYS A 138 8.53 -9.53 -13.27
CA LYS A 138 9.02 -10.83 -13.75
C LYS A 138 8.64 -11.95 -12.78
N PHE A 139 8.89 -11.77 -11.48
CA PHE A 139 8.60 -12.79 -10.46
C PHE A 139 7.10 -13.06 -10.32
N LEU A 140 6.27 -12.03 -10.45
CA LEU A 140 4.82 -12.12 -10.28
C LEU A 140 4.03 -12.34 -11.59
N GLY A 141 4.70 -12.44 -12.73
CA GLY A 141 4.03 -12.65 -14.02
C GLY A 141 3.11 -11.49 -14.45
N ILE A 142 3.40 -10.25 -14.03
CA ILE A 142 2.50 -9.09 -14.24
C ILE A 142 2.51 -8.57 -15.68
N GLY A 143 3.48 -8.96 -16.48
CA GLY A 143 3.58 -8.52 -17.89
C GLY A 143 3.87 -7.03 -18.03
N SER A 144 3.12 -6.32 -18.91
CA SER A 144 3.37 -4.91 -19.25
C SER A 144 2.74 -3.91 -18.26
N LYS A 145 1.88 -4.35 -17.34
CA LYS A 145 1.23 -3.45 -16.39
C LYS A 145 2.24 -2.80 -15.43
N ARG A 146 1.90 -1.63 -14.90
CA ARG A 146 2.72 -0.94 -13.89
C ARG A 146 2.42 -1.48 -12.50
N VAL A 147 3.46 -1.47 -11.64
CA VAL A 147 3.35 -1.74 -10.20
C VAL A 147 3.82 -0.46 -9.48
N PRO A 148 2.93 0.51 -9.20
CA PRO A 148 3.34 1.76 -8.58
C PRO A 148 3.83 1.59 -7.14
N LEU A 149 3.28 0.61 -6.41
CA LEU A 149 3.54 0.43 -4.98
C LEU A 149 3.67 -1.04 -4.61
N LEU A 150 4.54 -1.32 -3.64
CA LEU A 150 4.51 -2.52 -2.80
C LEU A 150 4.08 -2.14 -1.39
N VAL A 151 3.39 -3.03 -0.69
CA VAL A 151 3.05 -2.88 0.72
C VAL A 151 3.56 -4.10 1.47
N SER A 152 4.44 -3.90 2.46
CA SER A 152 4.79 -4.96 3.40
C SER A 152 3.69 -5.12 4.44
N LEU A 153 3.44 -6.35 4.90
CA LEU A 153 2.43 -6.67 5.90
C LEU A 153 2.96 -7.75 6.85
N GLY A 154 2.76 -7.55 8.14
CA GLY A 154 3.17 -8.50 9.19
C GLY A 154 2.86 -7.98 10.57
N TYR A 155 3.16 -8.77 11.60
CA TYR A 155 3.06 -8.31 12.98
C TYR A 155 4.24 -7.39 13.29
N PRO A 156 4.00 -6.13 13.75
CA PRO A 156 5.09 -5.20 14.00
C PRO A 156 5.91 -5.63 15.23
N ALA A 157 7.23 -5.66 15.08
CA ALA A 157 8.19 -5.96 16.16
C ALA A 157 8.90 -4.68 16.68
N GLY A 158 8.49 -3.52 16.20
CA GLY A 158 9.03 -2.23 16.60
C GLY A 158 8.05 -1.44 17.47
N GLU A 159 8.58 -0.43 18.16
CA GLU A 159 7.76 0.49 18.94
C GLU A 159 6.94 1.44 18.06
N THR A 160 5.81 1.87 18.59
CA THR A 160 5.03 2.97 17.98
C THR A 160 5.81 4.27 18.10
N ARG A 161 6.11 4.89 16.98
CA ARG A 161 6.90 6.13 16.91
C ARG A 161 6.00 7.35 17.02
N ARG A 162 6.47 8.39 17.71
CA ARG A 162 5.82 9.70 17.66
C ARG A 162 5.81 10.20 16.22
N LYS A 163 4.65 10.58 15.73
CA LYS A 163 4.51 11.15 14.38
C LYS A 163 5.01 12.59 14.33
N ALA A 164 5.95 12.85 13.44
CA ALA A 164 6.28 14.21 13.02
C ALA A 164 5.35 14.62 11.88
N ARG A 165 4.66 15.72 12.03
CA ARG A 165 3.76 16.30 11.02
C ARG A 165 3.92 17.81 11.01
N LYS A 166 3.62 18.42 9.89
CA LYS A 166 3.47 19.88 9.81
C LYS A 166 2.35 20.33 10.75
N ALA A 167 2.42 21.56 11.20
CA ALA A 167 1.31 22.17 11.92
C ALA A 167 0.08 22.31 11.02
N LEU A 168 -1.10 22.44 11.60
CA LEU A 168 -2.35 22.43 10.84
C LEU A 168 -2.44 23.63 9.87
N ASP A 169 -1.96 24.78 10.28
CA ASP A 169 -1.90 26.01 9.52
C ASP A 169 -0.88 25.99 8.36
N GLU A 170 0.15 25.13 8.46
CA GLU A 170 1.10 24.89 7.35
C GLU A 170 0.52 24.00 6.23
N MET A 171 -0.53 23.24 6.52
CA MET A 171 -1.11 22.29 5.57
C MET A 171 -2.55 22.60 5.16
N SER A 172 -3.16 23.62 5.76
CA SER A 172 -4.54 24.03 5.50
C SER A 172 -4.70 25.54 5.55
N SER A 173 -5.59 26.07 4.74
CA SER A 173 -6.01 27.46 4.78
C SER A 173 -7.52 27.56 4.54
N TRP A 174 -8.13 28.67 4.95
CA TRP A 174 -9.55 28.96 4.76
C TRP A 174 -9.75 29.93 3.62
N ASN A 175 -10.60 29.56 2.65
CA ASN A 175 -11.07 30.39 1.52
C ASN A 175 -9.99 30.79 0.49
N LYS A 176 -8.74 30.98 0.90
CA LYS A 176 -7.61 31.35 0.02
C LYS A 176 -6.38 30.54 0.40
N TYR A 177 -5.45 30.40 -0.56
CA TYR A 177 -4.13 29.79 -0.33
C TYR A 177 -3.28 30.67 0.55
#